data_91df336eac77741cb1cf6fb3cbc56f02
#
_entry.id   91df336eac77741cb1cf6fb3cbc56f02
#
_cell.length_a   1.000
_cell.length_b   1.000
_cell.length_c   1.000
_cell.angle_alpha   90.00
_cell.angle_beta   90.00
_cell.angle_gamma   90.00
#
_symmetry.space_group_name_H-M   'P 1'
#
loop_
_entity.id
_entity.type
_entity.pdbx_description
1 polymer ?
#
loop_
_entity_poly.entity_id
_entity_poly.type
_entity_poly.pdbx_seq_one_letter_code
_entity_poly.pdbx_strand_id
1 'polypeptide(L)'
;FKKKSDASKWASKVEYEIEQGVFNDADRLNSIKVSELLWLYYEKTKHQTKWSKRLKYEISNLCRFSITKLFMNELTTLRVAEFRDDRLKNGKSPSTVKKYLSLLSRAINKAKKEFDLPILYNPVLLVDKPKEPLGRNRVLTETELNNLLNVASQSYLYYLRNIIVVAIDTLCRQGELLRLKREDVDFIRGTIYIRESKNGHPRKIGASQRVLSILGSLPSTTDDSFFPAKSRASFASAFKKAVKTSGVIDFTFHDLRHMGASILAEKGWSAVEISAQGGWRDVRMLSRYTHIQGEYLAKKLKN
;
A
#
# COMPACT_ATOMS: atom_id res chain seq x y z
N PHE A 1 -34.00 -12.67 35.29
CA PHE A 1 -34.59 -11.52 36.00
C PHE A 1 -34.76 -11.86 37.49
N LYS A 2 -34.39 -10.94 38.39
CA LYS A 2 -34.55 -11.13 39.84
C LYS A 2 -36.00 -10.84 40.32
N LYS A 3 -36.76 -10.06 39.54
CA LYS A 3 -38.17 -9.70 39.84
C LYS A 3 -39.04 -9.92 38.61
N LYS A 4 -40.26 -10.41 38.81
CA LYS A 4 -41.26 -10.61 37.77
C LYS A 4 -41.61 -9.30 37.02
N SER A 5 -41.62 -8.17 37.74
CA SER A 5 -41.87 -6.85 37.16
C SER A 5 -40.81 -6.42 36.14
N ASP A 6 -39.53 -6.81 36.35
CA ASP A 6 -38.46 -6.48 35.42
C ASP A 6 -38.53 -7.33 34.14
N ALA A 7 -38.93 -8.61 34.28
CA ALA A 7 -39.19 -9.48 33.15
C ALA A 7 -40.37 -8.97 32.29
N SER A 8 -41.47 -8.54 32.94
CA SER A 8 -42.64 -8.00 32.24
C SER A 8 -42.32 -6.71 31.48
N LYS A 9 -41.59 -5.78 32.12
CA LYS A 9 -41.14 -4.53 31.44
C LYS A 9 -40.23 -4.82 30.27
N TRP A 10 -39.35 -5.78 30.41
CA TRP A 10 -38.45 -6.20 29.31
C TRP A 10 -39.26 -6.81 28.16
N ALA A 11 -40.22 -7.70 28.46
CA ALA A 11 -41.05 -8.32 27.43
C ALA A 11 -41.87 -7.27 26.66
N SER A 12 -42.54 -6.35 27.34
CA SER A 12 -43.31 -5.29 26.68
C SER A 12 -42.43 -4.36 25.82
N LYS A 13 -41.17 -4.11 26.24
CA LYS A 13 -40.22 -3.34 25.44
C LYS A 13 -39.84 -4.10 24.18
N VAL A 14 -39.53 -5.40 24.29
CA VAL A 14 -39.15 -6.25 23.16
C VAL A 14 -40.33 -6.40 22.18
N GLU A 15 -41.55 -6.63 22.68
CA GLU A 15 -42.75 -6.69 21.86
C GLU A 15 -42.95 -5.38 21.08
N TYR A 16 -42.82 -4.23 21.73
CA TYR A 16 -42.89 -2.94 21.06
C TYR A 16 -41.82 -2.74 19.98
N GLU A 17 -40.56 -3.13 20.26
CA GLU A 17 -39.45 -3.05 19.28
C GLU A 17 -39.72 -3.97 18.10
N ILE A 18 -40.30 -5.17 18.29
CA ILE A 18 -40.70 -6.09 17.22
C ILE A 18 -41.80 -5.48 16.35
N GLU A 19 -42.85 -4.92 16.97
CA GLU A 19 -43.97 -4.27 16.28
C GLU A 19 -43.51 -3.09 15.42
N GLN A 20 -42.50 -2.33 15.89
CA GLN A 20 -41.91 -1.22 15.17
C GLN A 20 -40.87 -1.68 14.10
N GLY A 21 -40.57 -2.99 14.01
CA GLY A 21 -39.55 -3.51 13.09
C GLY A 21 -38.12 -3.10 13.44
N VAL A 22 -37.89 -2.61 14.66
CA VAL A 22 -36.60 -2.15 15.17
C VAL A 22 -35.95 -3.11 16.17
N PHE A 23 -36.61 -4.28 16.42
CA PHE A 23 -36.04 -5.29 17.31
C PHE A 23 -34.68 -5.74 16.88
N ASN A 24 -33.73 -5.57 17.76
CA ASN A 24 -32.31 -5.88 17.51
C ASN A 24 -31.92 -7.01 18.47
N ASP A 25 -31.76 -8.21 17.92
CA ASP A 25 -31.36 -9.39 18.69
C ASP A 25 -29.89 -9.25 19.13
N ALA A 26 -29.69 -8.52 20.24
CA ALA A 26 -28.36 -8.30 20.82
C ALA A 26 -27.65 -9.63 21.17
N ASP A 27 -28.39 -10.72 21.38
CA ASP A 27 -27.82 -12.05 21.70
C ASP A 27 -27.04 -12.62 20.53
N ARG A 28 -27.35 -12.23 19.30
CA ARG A 28 -26.53 -12.61 18.12
C ARG A 28 -25.09 -12.11 18.21
N LEU A 29 -24.82 -10.98 18.86
CA LEU A 29 -23.45 -10.48 19.08
C LEU A 29 -22.72 -11.26 20.18
N ASN A 30 -23.46 -11.92 21.08
CA ASN A 30 -22.91 -12.76 22.14
C ASN A 30 -22.45 -14.14 21.60
N SER A 31 -22.87 -14.51 20.40
CA SER A 31 -22.59 -15.81 19.78
C SER A 31 -21.53 -15.78 18.69
N ILE A 32 -21.19 -14.62 18.14
CA ILE A 32 -20.22 -14.48 17.05
C ILE A 32 -18.91 -13.87 17.53
N LYS A 33 -17.79 -14.54 17.27
CA LYS A 33 -16.46 -14.01 17.57
C LYS A 33 -15.98 -13.04 16.49
N VAL A 34 -15.09 -12.14 16.86
CA VAL A 34 -14.43 -11.22 15.91
C VAL A 34 -13.73 -11.99 14.79
N SER A 35 -13.10 -13.13 15.09
CA SER A 35 -12.49 -13.98 14.06
C SER A 35 -13.51 -14.55 13.06
N GLU A 36 -14.66 -14.97 13.52
CA GLU A 36 -15.74 -15.49 12.67
C GLU A 36 -16.31 -14.37 11.79
N LEU A 37 -16.50 -13.17 12.33
CA LEU A 37 -16.87 -11.99 11.55
C LEU A 37 -15.87 -11.68 10.44
N LEU A 38 -14.57 -11.75 10.72
CA LEU A 38 -13.51 -11.51 9.74
C LEU A 38 -13.55 -12.53 8.60
N TRP A 39 -13.78 -13.82 8.92
CA TRP A 39 -13.91 -14.85 7.90
C TRP A 39 -15.21 -14.73 7.12
N LEU A 40 -16.32 -14.38 7.74
CA LEU A 40 -17.58 -14.07 7.05
C LEU A 40 -17.39 -12.88 6.09
N TYR A 41 -16.70 -11.83 6.53
CA TYR A 41 -16.31 -10.72 5.67
C TYR A 41 -15.49 -11.17 4.47
N TYR A 42 -14.51 -12.07 4.66
CA TYR A 42 -13.73 -12.64 3.56
C TYR A 42 -14.63 -13.37 2.57
N GLU A 43 -15.45 -14.30 3.04
CA GLU A 43 -16.33 -15.11 2.18
C GLU A 43 -17.25 -14.24 1.33
N LYS A 44 -17.84 -13.20 1.91
CA LYS A 44 -18.74 -12.27 1.20
C LYS A 44 -18.02 -11.32 0.24
N THR A 45 -16.71 -11.10 0.39
CA THR A 45 -15.96 -10.11 -0.40
C THR A 45 -14.92 -10.72 -1.34
N LYS A 46 -14.54 -11.98 -1.19
CA LYS A 46 -13.46 -12.63 -1.95
C LYS A 46 -13.64 -12.56 -3.46
N HIS A 47 -14.87 -12.58 -3.96
CA HIS A 47 -15.19 -12.50 -5.39
C HIS A 47 -15.21 -11.08 -5.93
N GLN A 48 -15.34 -10.08 -5.06
CA GLN A 48 -15.40 -8.66 -5.41
C GLN A 48 -14.02 -7.99 -5.45
N THR A 49 -12.97 -8.69 -5.04
CA THR A 49 -11.64 -8.12 -4.93
C THR A 49 -10.58 -8.91 -5.68
N LYS A 50 -9.79 -8.22 -6.51
CA LYS A 50 -8.58 -8.77 -7.14
C LYS A 50 -7.51 -9.21 -6.12
N TRP A 51 -7.68 -8.85 -4.83
CA TRP A 51 -6.72 -9.09 -3.75
C TRP A 51 -7.18 -10.15 -2.76
N SER A 52 -8.05 -11.07 -3.15
CA SER A 52 -8.62 -12.08 -2.25
C SER A 52 -7.56 -12.90 -1.52
N LYS A 53 -6.49 -13.36 -2.20
CA LYS A 53 -5.37 -14.09 -1.58
C LYS A 53 -4.66 -13.26 -0.50
N ARG A 54 -4.47 -11.97 -0.75
CA ARG A 54 -3.86 -11.05 0.22
C ARG A 54 -4.79 -10.78 1.40
N LEU A 55 -6.07 -10.57 1.15
CA LEU A 55 -7.06 -10.37 2.20
C LEU A 55 -7.12 -11.59 3.12
N LYS A 56 -7.13 -12.82 2.56
CA LYS A 56 -7.04 -14.06 3.33
C LYS A 56 -5.83 -14.09 4.25
N TYR A 57 -4.65 -13.74 3.73
CA TYR A 57 -3.42 -13.67 4.50
C TYR A 57 -3.48 -12.62 5.62
N GLU A 58 -4.01 -11.42 5.33
CA GLU A 58 -4.16 -10.34 6.31
C GLU A 58 -5.12 -10.75 7.44
N ILE A 59 -6.23 -11.41 7.13
CA ILE A 59 -7.18 -11.96 8.11
C ILE A 59 -6.53 -13.06 8.94
N SER A 60 -5.86 -14.04 8.31
CA SER A 60 -5.16 -15.11 9.02
C SER A 60 -4.12 -14.57 10.01
N ASN A 61 -3.40 -13.50 9.63
CA ASN A 61 -2.46 -12.85 10.53
C ASN A 61 -3.15 -12.13 11.70
N LEU A 62 -4.26 -11.44 11.44
CA LEU A 62 -5.02 -10.75 12.48
C LEU A 62 -5.65 -11.76 13.47
N CYS A 63 -6.13 -12.89 12.98
CA CYS A 63 -6.72 -13.95 13.81
C CYS A 63 -5.76 -14.63 14.80
N ARG A 64 -4.47 -14.34 14.71
CA ARG A 64 -3.48 -14.80 15.72
C ARG A 64 -3.54 -14.02 17.04
N PHE A 65 -4.20 -12.87 17.07
CA PHE A 65 -4.22 -11.99 18.22
C PHE A 65 -5.48 -12.22 19.08
N SER A 66 -5.34 -12.01 20.40
CA SER A 66 -6.39 -12.23 21.40
C SER A 66 -7.67 -11.45 21.13
N ILE A 67 -7.56 -10.24 20.60
CA ILE A 67 -8.73 -9.40 20.26
C ILE A 67 -9.73 -10.11 19.34
N THR A 68 -9.29 -11.01 18.49
CA THR A 68 -10.16 -11.74 17.56
C THR A 68 -10.84 -12.94 18.19
N LYS A 69 -10.46 -13.31 19.42
CA LYS A 69 -11.11 -14.36 20.21
C LYS A 69 -12.30 -13.83 21.01
N LEU A 70 -12.39 -12.52 21.16
CA LEU A 70 -13.51 -11.86 21.83
C LEU A 70 -14.81 -12.06 21.03
N PHE A 71 -15.93 -12.14 21.74
CA PHE A 71 -17.23 -11.99 21.11
C PHE A 71 -17.49 -10.54 20.70
N MET A 72 -18.38 -10.35 19.73
CA MET A 72 -18.62 -9.01 19.16
C MET A 72 -19.17 -8.01 20.19
N ASN A 73 -19.94 -8.45 21.17
CA ASN A 73 -20.41 -7.63 22.28
C ASN A 73 -19.29 -7.20 23.24
N GLU A 74 -18.20 -7.97 23.34
CA GLU A 74 -17.02 -7.67 24.17
C GLU A 74 -16.04 -6.71 23.48
N LEU A 75 -16.21 -6.48 22.17
CA LEU A 75 -15.32 -5.64 21.39
C LEU A 75 -15.62 -4.15 21.64
N THR A 76 -15.14 -3.64 22.75
CA THR A 76 -15.28 -2.23 23.13
C THR A 76 -14.17 -1.36 22.55
N THR A 77 -14.37 -0.03 22.59
CA THR A 77 -13.32 0.95 22.22
C THR A 77 -12.05 0.76 23.05
N LEU A 78 -12.18 0.45 24.36
CA LEU A 78 -11.05 0.16 25.25
C LEU A 78 -10.26 -1.05 24.76
N ARG A 79 -10.92 -2.17 24.44
CA ARG A 79 -10.24 -3.37 23.93
C ARG A 79 -9.49 -3.13 22.62
N VAL A 80 -10.04 -2.30 21.74
CA VAL A 80 -9.37 -1.91 20.50
C VAL A 80 -8.16 -1.02 20.78
N ALA A 81 -8.24 -0.10 21.74
CA ALA A 81 -7.13 0.76 22.16
C ALA A 81 -6.01 -0.08 22.80
N GLU A 82 -6.35 -0.99 23.73
CA GLU A 82 -5.39 -1.94 24.33
C GLU A 82 -4.67 -2.77 23.26
N PHE A 83 -5.39 -3.28 22.27
CA PHE A 83 -4.79 -4.01 21.13
C PHE A 83 -3.83 -3.14 20.34
N ARG A 84 -4.20 -1.90 20.00
CA ARG A 84 -3.32 -0.94 19.32
C ARG A 84 -2.01 -0.76 20.08
N ASP A 85 -2.11 -0.46 21.37
CA ASP A 85 -0.98 -0.12 22.23
C ASP A 85 -0.06 -1.33 22.47
N ASP A 86 -0.65 -2.51 22.68
CA ASP A 86 0.08 -3.74 22.78
C ASP A 86 0.87 -4.06 21.48
N ARG A 87 0.27 -3.86 20.30
CA ARG A 87 0.99 -4.09 19.05
C ARG A 87 2.15 -3.12 18.85
N LEU A 88 1.98 -1.85 19.23
CA LEU A 88 3.06 -0.85 19.19
C LEU A 88 4.18 -1.22 20.17
N LYS A 89 3.84 -1.58 21.41
CA LYS A 89 4.79 -2.03 22.44
C LYS A 89 5.58 -3.25 22.00
N ASN A 90 4.95 -4.17 21.26
CA ASN A 90 5.60 -5.35 20.69
C ASN A 90 6.33 -5.08 19.36
N GLY A 91 6.71 -3.83 19.07
CA GLY A 91 7.57 -3.45 17.95
C GLY A 91 6.91 -3.48 16.57
N LYS A 92 5.58 -3.55 16.48
CA LYS A 92 4.92 -3.40 15.18
C LYS A 92 4.91 -1.93 14.75
N SER A 93 5.24 -1.69 13.48
CA SER A 93 5.22 -0.31 12.97
C SER A 93 3.80 0.30 13.02
N PRO A 94 3.68 1.64 13.24
CA PRO A 94 2.40 2.36 13.19
C PRO A 94 1.57 2.05 11.96
N SER A 95 2.20 1.96 10.80
CA SER A 95 1.56 1.60 9.54
C SER A 95 0.96 0.18 9.55
N THR A 96 1.65 -0.79 10.18
CA THR A 96 1.13 -2.17 10.34
C THR A 96 -0.08 -2.20 11.27
N VAL A 97 -0.01 -1.52 12.40
CA VAL A 97 -1.12 -1.44 13.36
C VAL A 97 -2.35 -0.77 12.71
N LYS A 98 -2.13 0.33 11.98
CA LYS A 98 -3.19 1.01 11.23
C LYS A 98 -3.86 0.10 10.20
N LYS A 99 -3.10 -0.80 9.55
CA LYS A 99 -3.67 -1.81 8.63
C LYS A 99 -4.58 -2.80 9.37
N TYR A 100 -4.18 -3.28 10.55
CA TYR A 100 -5.02 -4.16 11.35
C TYR A 100 -6.32 -3.48 11.76
N LEU A 101 -6.25 -2.25 12.29
CA LEU A 101 -7.41 -1.46 12.65
C LEU A 101 -8.32 -1.20 11.45
N SER A 102 -7.74 -0.88 10.29
CA SER A 102 -8.50 -0.62 9.07
C SER A 102 -9.20 -1.88 8.53
N LEU A 103 -8.58 -3.05 8.67
CA LEU A 103 -9.20 -4.33 8.30
C LEU A 103 -10.38 -4.64 9.22
N LEU A 104 -10.17 -4.55 10.53
CA LEU A 104 -11.21 -4.76 11.54
C LEU A 104 -12.40 -3.81 11.33
N SER A 105 -12.11 -2.51 11.14
CA SER A 105 -13.14 -1.49 10.88
C SER A 105 -13.95 -1.77 9.62
N ARG A 106 -13.30 -2.20 8.51
CA ARG A 106 -14.01 -2.55 7.27
C ARG A 106 -14.92 -3.75 7.45
N ALA A 107 -14.47 -4.78 8.16
CA ALA A 107 -15.27 -5.97 8.43
C ALA A 107 -16.52 -5.62 9.26
N ILE A 108 -16.36 -4.83 10.33
CA ILE A 108 -17.47 -4.37 11.19
C ILE A 108 -18.45 -3.50 10.40
N ASN A 109 -17.95 -2.54 9.62
CA ASN A 109 -18.84 -1.67 8.82
C ASN A 109 -19.61 -2.46 7.75
N LYS A 110 -18.98 -3.47 7.14
CA LYS A 110 -19.65 -4.34 6.17
C LYS A 110 -20.73 -5.19 6.88
N ALA A 111 -20.39 -5.75 8.04
CA ALA A 111 -21.32 -6.55 8.84
C ALA A 111 -22.55 -5.74 9.28
N LYS A 112 -22.32 -4.52 9.76
CA LYS A 112 -23.41 -3.60 10.13
C LYS A 112 -24.36 -3.30 8.96
N LYS A 113 -23.82 -3.27 7.72
CA LYS A 113 -24.62 -2.90 6.53
C LYS A 113 -25.31 -4.06 5.84
N GLU A 114 -24.68 -5.25 5.84
CA GLU A 114 -25.04 -6.31 4.89
C GLU A 114 -25.15 -7.71 5.51
N PHE A 115 -24.82 -7.89 6.81
CA PHE A 115 -24.86 -9.23 7.41
C PHE A 115 -26.00 -9.38 8.44
N ASP A 116 -26.84 -8.37 8.49
CA ASP A 116 -27.99 -8.36 9.42
C ASP A 116 -27.56 -8.63 10.88
N LEU A 117 -26.43 -8.03 11.28
CA LEU A 117 -25.93 -8.09 12.65
C LEU A 117 -26.29 -6.78 13.38
N PRO A 118 -26.79 -6.85 14.62
CA PRO A 118 -27.24 -5.70 15.38
C PRO A 118 -26.08 -4.84 15.93
N ILE A 119 -25.15 -4.46 15.08
CA ILE A 119 -23.98 -3.66 15.44
C ILE A 119 -24.38 -2.18 15.48
N LEU A 120 -24.51 -1.61 16.67
CA LEU A 120 -24.91 -0.21 16.84
C LEU A 120 -23.83 0.76 16.34
N TYR A 121 -22.59 0.53 16.72
CA TYR A 121 -21.45 1.37 16.34
C TYR A 121 -20.19 0.55 16.09
N ASN A 122 -19.22 1.15 15.40
CA ASN A 122 -17.92 0.53 15.16
C ASN A 122 -16.88 1.09 16.15
N PRO A 123 -16.47 0.30 17.17
CA PRO A 123 -15.57 0.80 18.21
C PRO A 123 -14.18 1.19 17.68
N VAL A 124 -13.78 0.67 16.52
CA VAL A 124 -12.49 1.01 15.89
C VAL A 124 -12.43 2.45 15.39
N LEU A 125 -13.58 3.05 15.06
CA LEU A 125 -13.65 4.43 14.59
C LEU A 125 -13.43 5.45 15.71
N LEU A 126 -13.65 5.04 16.97
CA LEU A 126 -13.49 5.87 18.16
C LEU A 126 -12.06 5.80 18.72
N VAL A 127 -11.18 4.98 18.14
CA VAL A 127 -9.80 4.84 18.58
C VAL A 127 -8.88 5.67 17.68
N ASP A 128 -8.03 6.48 18.29
CA ASP A 128 -7.00 7.22 17.58
C ASP A 128 -6.05 6.28 16.86
N LYS A 129 -5.84 6.54 15.58
CA LYS A 129 -4.88 5.77 14.77
C LYS A 129 -3.46 6.20 15.09
N PRO A 130 -2.51 5.27 15.16
CA PRO A 130 -1.11 5.62 15.39
C PRO A 130 -0.61 6.61 14.33
N LYS A 131 0.15 7.63 14.77
CA LYS A 131 0.81 8.55 13.84
C LYS A 131 1.90 7.79 13.08
N GLU A 132 1.86 7.86 11.76
CA GLU A 132 2.91 7.30 10.92
C GLU A 132 4.08 8.29 10.85
N PRO A 133 5.33 7.82 10.89
CA PRO A 133 6.47 8.69 10.63
C PRO A 133 6.37 9.25 9.21
N LEU A 134 7.01 10.38 8.99
CA LEU A 134 7.14 10.96 7.66
C LEU A 134 7.69 9.90 6.70
N GLY A 135 7.14 9.85 5.50
CA GLY A 135 7.57 8.89 4.49
C GLY A 135 9.08 9.00 4.23
N ARG A 136 9.69 7.91 3.79
CA ARG A 136 11.12 7.87 3.45
C ARG A 136 11.47 8.89 2.38
N ASN A 137 12.61 9.55 2.57
CA ASN A 137 13.15 10.54 1.64
C ASN A 137 14.64 10.25 1.35
N ARG A 138 14.99 8.94 1.31
CA ARG A 138 16.36 8.49 1.07
C ARG A 138 16.72 8.71 -0.39
N VAL A 139 17.69 9.56 -0.64
CA VAL A 139 18.34 9.78 -1.94
C VAL A 139 19.79 9.31 -1.79
N LEU A 140 20.28 8.55 -2.76
CA LEU A 140 21.68 8.13 -2.78
C LEU A 140 22.58 9.29 -3.20
N THR A 141 23.75 9.37 -2.61
CA THR A 141 24.84 10.19 -3.14
C THR A 141 25.30 9.62 -4.47
N GLU A 142 26.03 10.41 -5.26
CA GLU A 142 26.62 9.96 -6.53
C GLU A 142 27.52 8.75 -6.32
N THR A 143 28.35 8.77 -5.29
CA THR A 143 29.25 7.66 -4.93
C THR A 143 28.45 6.39 -4.57
N GLU A 144 27.41 6.49 -3.74
CA GLU A 144 26.55 5.35 -3.40
C GLU A 144 25.84 4.77 -4.62
N LEU A 145 25.34 5.62 -5.51
CA LEU A 145 24.72 5.19 -6.76
C LEU A 145 25.69 4.46 -7.65
N ASN A 146 26.89 5.01 -7.85
CA ASN A 146 27.93 4.38 -8.68
C ASN A 146 28.35 3.02 -8.10
N ASN A 147 28.54 2.91 -6.80
CA ASN A 147 28.83 1.63 -6.13
C ASN A 147 27.70 0.61 -6.34
N LEU A 148 26.45 1.03 -6.19
CA LEU A 148 25.29 0.17 -6.42
C LEU A 148 25.23 -0.31 -7.89
N LEU A 149 25.46 0.58 -8.85
CA LEU A 149 25.44 0.26 -10.27
C LEU A 149 26.59 -0.69 -10.64
N ASN A 150 27.78 -0.52 -10.06
CA ASN A 150 28.93 -1.41 -10.26
C ASN A 150 28.65 -2.82 -9.74
N VAL A 151 28.12 -2.94 -8.54
CA VAL A 151 27.72 -4.24 -7.97
C VAL A 151 26.56 -4.86 -8.77
N ALA A 152 25.59 -4.05 -9.19
CA ALA A 152 24.46 -4.52 -9.98
C ALA A 152 24.88 -5.06 -11.36
N SER A 153 25.95 -4.54 -11.97
CA SER A 153 26.48 -5.05 -13.25
C SER A 153 27.06 -6.46 -13.13
N GLN A 154 27.46 -6.88 -11.94
CA GLN A 154 28.00 -8.22 -11.64
C GLN A 154 26.93 -9.20 -11.14
N SER A 155 25.67 -8.79 -11.17
CA SER A 155 24.55 -9.63 -10.70
C SER A 155 24.27 -10.77 -11.68
N TYR A 156 23.80 -11.91 -11.15
CA TYR A 156 23.25 -12.99 -11.99
C TYR A 156 22.01 -12.55 -12.81
N LEU A 157 21.36 -11.47 -12.42
CA LEU A 157 20.36 -10.81 -13.23
C LEU A 157 21.06 -9.78 -14.12
N TYR A 158 21.42 -10.18 -15.34
CA TYR A 158 22.19 -9.37 -16.31
C TYR A 158 21.62 -7.97 -16.54
N TYR A 159 20.33 -7.78 -16.32
CA TYR A 159 19.63 -6.50 -16.49
C TYR A 159 19.50 -5.68 -15.18
N LEU A 160 20.06 -6.14 -14.04
CA LEU A 160 19.83 -5.47 -12.75
C LEU A 160 20.35 -4.02 -12.76
N ARG A 161 21.51 -3.76 -13.34
CA ARG A 161 22.01 -2.40 -13.52
C ARG A 161 21.08 -1.56 -14.40
N ASN A 162 20.61 -2.11 -15.48
CA ASN A 162 19.77 -1.45 -16.47
C ASN A 162 18.40 -1.05 -15.87
N ILE A 163 17.73 -1.95 -15.16
CA ILE A 163 16.44 -1.67 -14.54
C ILE A 163 16.54 -0.62 -13.42
N ILE A 164 17.68 -0.52 -12.71
CA ILE A 164 17.93 0.54 -11.73
C ILE A 164 17.94 1.90 -12.42
N VAL A 165 18.71 2.05 -13.51
CA VAL A 165 18.79 3.30 -14.27
C VAL A 165 17.43 3.67 -14.86
N VAL A 166 16.74 2.71 -15.50
CA VAL A 166 15.41 2.92 -16.07
C VAL A 166 14.40 3.31 -14.98
N ALA A 167 14.48 2.73 -13.77
CA ALA A 167 13.59 3.07 -12.66
C ALA A 167 13.74 4.52 -12.20
N ILE A 168 15.00 5.02 -12.14
CA ILE A 168 15.27 6.42 -11.75
C ILE A 168 14.73 7.38 -12.81
N ASP A 169 15.02 7.14 -14.08
CA ASP A 169 14.67 8.07 -15.18
C ASP A 169 13.17 8.07 -15.49
N THR A 170 12.50 6.92 -15.39
CA THR A 170 11.07 6.79 -15.74
C THR A 170 10.12 6.97 -14.56
N LEU A 171 10.61 6.94 -13.35
CA LEU A 171 9.81 6.93 -12.12
C LEU A 171 8.82 5.75 -12.05
N CYS A 172 9.02 4.68 -12.81
CA CYS A 172 8.14 3.53 -12.82
C CYS A 172 8.24 2.71 -11.53
N ARG A 173 7.14 2.08 -11.15
CA ARG A 173 7.14 1.12 -10.05
C ARG A 173 7.83 -0.17 -10.48
N GLN A 174 8.46 -0.89 -9.52
CA GLN A 174 9.07 -2.20 -9.78
C GLN A 174 8.18 -3.13 -10.62
N GLY A 175 6.91 -3.25 -10.23
CA GLY A 175 5.99 -4.14 -10.92
C GLY A 175 5.55 -3.65 -12.31
N GLU A 176 5.68 -2.37 -12.62
CA GLU A 176 5.46 -1.82 -13.95
C GLU A 176 6.63 -2.18 -14.86
N LEU A 177 7.87 -1.99 -14.40
CA LEU A 177 9.07 -2.34 -15.13
C LEU A 177 9.20 -3.85 -15.41
N LEU A 178 8.92 -4.70 -14.40
CA LEU A 178 8.98 -6.15 -14.58
C LEU A 178 7.89 -6.72 -15.51
N ARG A 179 6.92 -5.91 -15.93
CA ARG A 179 5.89 -6.27 -16.92
C ARG A 179 6.04 -5.51 -18.22
N LEU A 180 7.06 -4.66 -18.35
CA LEU A 180 7.28 -3.85 -19.53
C LEU A 180 7.69 -4.73 -20.70
N LYS A 181 6.96 -4.63 -21.79
CA LYS A 181 7.21 -5.36 -23.03
C LYS A 181 7.71 -4.45 -24.14
N ARG A 182 8.31 -5.03 -25.18
CA ARG A 182 8.82 -4.27 -26.34
C ARG A 182 7.72 -3.48 -27.04
N GLU A 183 6.52 -4.05 -27.19
CA GLU A 183 5.36 -3.40 -27.77
C GLU A 183 4.85 -2.18 -27.00
N ASP A 184 5.28 -2.02 -25.74
CA ASP A 184 4.92 -0.88 -24.89
C ASP A 184 5.80 0.36 -25.16
N VAL A 185 6.90 0.22 -25.91
CA VAL A 185 7.90 1.26 -26.12
C VAL A 185 7.87 1.76 -27.56
N ASP A 186 7.57 3.03 -27.73
CA ASP A 186 7.69 3.72 -29.00
C ASP A 186 9.07 4.40 -29.05
N PHE A 187 10.02 3.75 -29.72
CA PHE A 187 11.40 4.23 -29.84
C PHE A 187 11.51 5.49 -30.70
N ILE A 188 10.55 5.71 -31.60
CA ILE A 188 10.56 6.89 -32.50
C ILE A 188 10.08 8.12 -31.74
N ARG A 189 8.96 7.98 -31.01
CA ARG A 189 8.38 9.08 -30.23
C ARG A 189 9.01 9.25 -28.86
N GLY A 190 9.85 8.34 -28.42
CA GLY A 190 10.47 8.36 -27.10
C GLY A 190 9.45 8.23 -25.98
N THR A 191 8.46 7.34 -26.14
CA THR A 191 7.40 7.17 -25.13
C THR A 191 7.22 5.71 -24.71
N ILE A 192 6.77 5.52 -23.47
CA ILE A 192 6.49 4.19 -22.88
C ILE A 192 5.04 4.15 -22.42
N TYR A 193 4.31 3.12 -22.80
CA TYR A 193 2.95 2.88 -22.36
C TYR A 193 2.91 1.94 -21.15
N ILE A 194 2.47 2.43 -20.03
CA ILE A 194 2.29 1.65 -18.79
C ILE A 194 0.85 1.15 -18.74
N ARG A 195 0.63 -0.12 -19.10
CA ARG A 195 -0.70 -0.74 -19.26
C ARG A 195 -1.48 -0.83 -17.98
N GLU A 196 -0.84 -1.29 -16.90
CA GLU A 196 -1.47 -1.47 -15.60
C GLU A 196 -0.62 -0.84 -14.50
N SER A 197 -1.24 0.02 -13.69
CA SER A 197 -0.67 0.44 -12.41
C SER A 197 -1.38 -0.26 -11.25
N LYS A 198 -0.76 -0.28 -10.07
CA LYS A 198 -1.38 -0.77 -8.83
C LYS A 198 -2.74 -0.11 -8.55
N ASN A 199 -2.97 1.05 -9.12
CA ASN A 199 -4.17 1.86 -8.96
C ASN A 199 -5.09 1.87 -10.20
N GLY A 200 -4.83 1.00 -11.19
CA GLY A 200 -5.77 0.65 -12.26
C GLY A 200 -5.84 1.57 -13.48
N HIS A 201 -5.00 2.61 -13.59
CA HIS A 201 -5.04 3.47 -14.77
C HIS A 201 -3.77 3.32 -15.62
N PRO A 202 -3.94 3.03 -16.91
CA PRO A 202 -2.85 3.09 -17.88
C PRO A 202 -2.39 4.55 -18.04
N ARG A 203 -1.14 4.74 -18.44
CA ARG A 203 -0.57 6.05 -18.75
C ARG A 203 0.56 5.93 -19.76
N LYS A 204 0.76 7.00 -20.52
CA LYS A 204 1.92 7.18 -21.39
C LYS A 204 2.91 8.11 -20.68
N ILE A 205 4.19 7.71 -20.65
CA ILE A 205 5.27 8.48 -20.04
C ILE A 205 6.36 8.79 -21.06
N GLY A 206 7.17 9.80 -20.79
CA GLY A 206 8.38 10.08 -21.57
C GLY A 206 9.52 9.14 -21.22
N ALA A 207 10.36 8.83 -22.21
CA ALA A 207 11.60 8.11 -22.06
C ALA A 207 12.77 8.96 -22.55
N SER A 208 13.81 9.10 -21.71
CA SER A 208 15.04 9.77 -22.12
C SER A 208 15.78 8.95 -23.18
N GLN A 209 16.66 9.57 -23.97
CA GLN A 209 17.51 8.86 -24.94
C GLN A 209 18.33 7.77 -24.27
N ARG A 210 18.79 8.01 -23.03
CA ARG A 210 19.48 7.00 -22.20
C ARG A 210 18.61 5.78 -21.94
N VAL A 211 17.34 5.97 -21.59
CA VAL A 211 16.39 4.86 -21.37
C VAL A 211 16.15 4.08 -22.65
N LEU A 212 15.93 4.77 -23.78
CA LEU A 212 15.72 4.13 -25.08
C LEU A 212 16.94 3.31 -25.52
N SER A 213 18.15 3.85 -25.36
CA SER A 213 19.40 3.14 -25.66
C SER A 213 19.57 1.88 -24.80
N ILE A 214 19.28 1.98 -23.49
CA ILE A 214 19.32 0.82 -22.59
C ILE A 214 18.29 -0.24 -23.02
N LEU A 215 17.04 0.15 -23.25
CA LEU A 215 16.00 -0.80 -23.65
C LEU A 215 16.30 -1.44 -25.02
N GLY A 216 16.81 -0.67 -25.96
CA GLY A 216 17.21 -1.16 -27.29
C GLY A 216 18.37 -2.17 -27.24
N SER A 217 19.29 -2.02 -26.29
CA SER A 217 20.44 -2.92 -26.12
C SER A 217 20.13 -4.24 -25.39
N LEU A 218 18.97 -4.35 -24.74
CA LEU A 218 18.61 -5.58 -24.03
C LEU A 218 18.23 -6.70 -25.01
N PRO A 219 18.64 -7.96 -24.74
CA PRO A 219 18.29 -9.09 -25.59
C PRO A 219 16.78 -9.33 -25.64
N SER A 220 16.32 -9.88 -26.74
CA SER A 220 14.93 -10.34 -26.87
C SER A 220 14.70 -11.56 -25.98
N THR A 221 13.53 -11.63 -25.36
CA THR A 221 13.08 -12.74 -24.52
C THR A 221 11.88 -13.43 -25.18
N THR A 222 11.59 -14.66 -24.79
CA THR A 222 10.47 -15.44 -25.36
C THR A 222 9.09 -14.81 -25.11
N ASP A 223 8.96 -13.97 -24.08
CA ASP A 223 7.73 -13.26 -23.71
C ASP A 223 7.76 -11.77 -24.03
N ASP A 224 8.76 -11.33 -24.81
CA ASP A 224 9.02 -9.93 -25.19
C ASP A 224 9.21 -8.96 -24.03
N SER A 225 9.48 -9.46 -22.82
CA SER A 225 9.76 -8.62 -21.67
C SER A 225 11.18 -8.07 -21.69
N PHE A 226 11.37 -6.82 -21.26
CA PHE A 226 12.72 -6.25 -21.09
C PHE A 226 13.45 -6.79 -19.86
N PHE A 227 12.72 -7.12 -18.81
CA PHE A 227 13.25 -7.47 -17.50
C PHE A 227 12.65 -8.79 -16.99
N PRO A 228 13.03 -9.93 -17.60
CA PRO A 228 12.45 -11.22 -17.28
C PRO A 228 12.83 -11.65 -15.85
N ALA A 229 11.86 -11.74 -14.96
CA ALA A 229 12.06 -12.20 -13.60
C ALA A 229 11.22 -13.44 -13.30
N LYS A 230 11.84 -14.52 -12.80
CA LYS A 230 11.13 -15.73 -12.36
C LYS A 230 10.01 -15.41 -11.36
N SER A 231 10.24 -14.42 -10.49
CA SER A 231 9.26 -13.91 -9.55
C SER A 231 9.67 -12.54 -9.02
N ARG A 232 8.70 -11.79 -8.46
CA ARG A 232 9.01 -10.54 -7.73
C ARG A 232 9.93 -10.77 -6.53
N ALA A 233 9.84 -11.92 -5.90
CA ALA A 233 10.67 -12.27 -4.74
C ALA A 233 12.13 -12.50 -5.15
N SER A 234 12.38 -13.19 -6.27
CA SER A 234 13.72 -13.41 -6.79
C SER A 234 14.41 -12.10 -7.17
N PHE A 235 13.68 -11.20 -7.86
CA PHE A 235 14.17 -9.88 -8.17
C PHE A 235 14.48 -9.05 -6.90
N ALA A 236 13.55 -9.02 -5.95
CA ALA A 236 13.73 -8.30 -4.69
C ALA A 236 14.94 -8.81 -3.89
N SER A 237 15.18 -10.13 -3.91
CA SER A 237 16.35 -10.76 -3.29
C SER A 237 17.66 -10.32 -3.96
N ALA A 238 17.69 -10.33 -5.30
CA ALA A 238 18.87 -9.88 -6.07
C ALA A 238 19.19 -8.40 -5.80
N PHE A 239 18.18 -7.54 -5.84
CA PHE A 239 18.33 -6.12 -5.53
C PHE A 239 18.82 -5.90 -4.10
N LYS A 240 18.21 -6.56 -3.11
CA LYS A 240 18.63 -6.49 -1.70
C LYS A 240 20.09 -6.94 -1.51
N LYS A 241 20.50 -8.00 -2.21
CA LYS A 241 21.91 -8.45 -2.21
C LYS A 241 22.82 -7.36 -2.77
N ALA A 242 22.48 -6.77 -3.92
CA ALA A 242 23.28 -5.70 -4.53
C ALA A 242 23.40 -4.48 -3.60
N VAL A 243 22.31 -4.03 -2.97
CA VAL A 243 22.32 -2.94 -1.99
C VAL A 243 23.26 -3.26 -0.82
N LYS A 244 23.15 -4.48 -0.26
CA LYS A 244 24.03 -4.90 0.86
C LYS A 244 25.51 -4.93 0.44
N THR A 245 25.81 -5.51 -0.73
CA THR A 245 27.19 -5.65 -1.22
C THR A 245 27.82 -4.30 -1.60
N SER A 246 27.02 -3.33 -2.07
CA SER A 246 27.50 -1.98 -2.40
C SER A 246 27.76 -1.08 -1.18
N GLY A 247 27.48 -1.55 0.05
CA GLY A 247 27.62 -0.77 1.27
C GLY A 247 26.50 0.26 1.48
N VAL A 248 25.50 0.31 0.61
CA VAL A 248 24.35 1.21 0.74
C VAL A 248 23.43 0.75 1.87
N ILE A 249 23.10 1.65 2.79
CA ILE A 249 22.28 1.37 3.97
C ILE A 249 20.87 1.90 3.77
N ASP A 250 19.88 1.14 4.27
CA ASP A 250 18.47 1.53 4.33
C ASP A 250 17.91 2.03 3.00
N PHE A 251 18.09 1.23 1.94
CA PHE A 251 17.62 1.56 0.59
C PHE A 251 16.81 0.44 -0.03
N THR A 252 15.70 0.78 -0.67
CA THR A 252 14.79 -0.14 -1.34
C THR A 252 14.62 0.23 -2.81
N PHE A 253 14.14 -0.70 -3.64
CA PHE A 253 13.88 -0.40 -5.05
C PHE A 253 12.85 0.73 -5.24
N HIS A 254 11.96 0.93 -4.28
CA HIS A 254 10.98 2.02 -4.35
C HIS A 254 11.62 3.39 -4.14
N ASP A 255 12.73 3.45 -3.42
CA ASP A 255 13.45 4.70 -3.17
C ASP A 255 14.13 5.24 -4.44
N LEU A 256 14.42 4.37 -5.47
CA LEU A 256 14.87 4.82 -6.80
C LEU A 256 13.85 5.76 -7.46
N ARG A 257 12.56 5.47 -7.30
CA ARG A 257 11.49 6.31 -7.82
C ARG A 257 11.41 7.65 -7.08
N HIS A 258 11.66 7.64 -5.76
CA HIS A 258 11.76 8.85 -4.97
C HIS A 258 12.96 9.70 -5.37
N MET A 259 14.11 9.05 -5.55
CA MET A 259 15.32 9.67 -6.05
C MET A 259 15.12 10.31 -7.44
N GLY A 260 14.50 9.58 -8.39
CA GLY A 260 14.19 10.12 -9.71
C GLY A 260 13.27 11.34 -9.64
N ALA A 261 12.25 11.32 -8.77
CA ALA A 261 11.36 12.46 -8.57
C ALA A 261 12.11 13.69 -8.01
N SER A 262 13.05 13.49 -7.08
CA SER A 262 13.92 14.57 -6.57
C SER A 262 14.79 15.15 -7.67
N ILE A 263 15.43 14.30 -8.49
CA ILE A 263 16.25 14.73 -9.63
C ILE A 263 15.45 15.55 -10.64
N LEU A 264 14.21 15.15 -10.95
CA LEU A 264 13.35 15.92 -11.86
C LEU A 264 12.92 17.26 -11.25
N ALA A 265 12.63 17.30 -9.95
CA ALA A 265 12.32 18.53 -9.24
C ALA A 265 13.51 19.52 -9.25
N GLU A 266 14.73 19.01 -9.03
CA GLU A 266 15.98 19.81 -9.11
C GLU A 266 16.22 20.34 -10.54
N LYS A 267 15.78 19.61 -11.57
CA LYS A 267 15.79 20.05 -12.98
C LYS A 267 14.65 21.03 -13.32
N GLY A 268 13.84 21.45 -12.35
CA GLY A 268 12.79 22.43 -12.53
C GLY A 268 11.45 21.87 -13.02
N TRP A 269 11.26 20.56 -13.04
CA TRP A 269 9.96 19.98 -13.38
C TRP A 269 8.92 20.34 -12.33
N SER A 270 7.73 20.72 -12.79
CA SER A 270 6.60 20.99 -11.91
C SER A 270 6.08 19.71 -11.24
N ALA A 271 5.42 19.86 -10.10
CA ALA A 271 4.78 18.73 -9.42
C ALA A 271 3.75 18.02 -10.32
N VAL A 272 3.09 18.73 -11.23
CA VAL A 272 2.13 18.15 -12.19
C VAL A 272 2.84 17.25 -13.20
N GLU A 273 3.95 17.71 -13.78
CA GLU A 273 4.76 16.95 -14.74
C GLU A 273 5.35 15.71 -14.08
N ILE A 274 5.93 15.83 -12.88
CA ILE A 274 6.46 14.69 -12.11
C ILE A 274 5.32 13.71 -11.77
N SER A 275 4.14 14.22 -11.43
CA SER A 275 2.95 13.41 -11.14
C SER A 275 2.50 12.61 -12.36
N ALA A 276 2.46 13.24 -13.53
CA ALA A 276 2.11 12.60 -14.80
C ALA A 276 3.13 11.51 -15.16
N GLN A 277 4.42 11.83 -15.13
CA GLN A 277 5.51 10.91 -15.40
C GLN A 277 5.46 9.68 -14.47
N GLY A 278 5.41 9.89 -13.18
CA GLY A 278 5.42 8.81 -12.20
C GLY A 278 4.06 8.14 -11.99
N GLY A 279 2.93 8.79 -12.32
CA GLY A 279 1.58 8.29 -12.05
C GLY A 279 1.21 8.37 -10.57
N TRP A 280 1.48 9.50 -9.93
CA TRP A 280 0.89 9.86 -8.63
C TRP A 280 -0.49 10.47 -8.86
N ARG A 281 -1.48 10.07 -8.07
CA ARG A 281 -2.84 10.63 -8.15
C ARG A 281 -2.99 11.91 -7.32
N ASP A 282 -2.28 11.96 -6.22
CA ASP A 282 -2.32 13.06 -5.29
C ASP A 282 -1.00 13.84 -5.38
N VAL A 283 -1.08 15.02 -5.99
CA VAL A 283 0.07 15.92 -6.17
C VAL A 283 0.67 16.33 -4.81
N ARG A 284 -0.14 16.33 -3.73
CA ARG A 284 0.35 16.61 -2.37
C ARG A 284 1.41 15.62 -1.91
N MET A 285 1.41 14.39 -2.47
CA MET A 285 2.49 13.43 -2.18
C MET A 285 3.85 13.89 -2.70
N LEU A 286 3.88 14.84 -3.63
CA LEU A 286 5.09 15.39 -4.23
C LEU A 286 5.62 16.63 -3.50
N SER A 287 4.87 17.20 -2.56
CA SER A 287 5.31 18.37 -1.77
C SER A 287 6.67 18.16 -1.10
N ARG A 288 7.00 16.91 -0.77
CA ARG A 288 8.31 16.52 -0.22
C ARG A 288 9.49 16.69 -1.18
N TYR A 289 9.25 16.76 -2.48
CA TYR A 289 10.29 16.93 -3.52
C TYR A 289 10.31 18.37 -4.05
N THR A 290 9.24 19.10 -3.86
CA THR A 290 9.06 20.47 -4.35
C THR A 290 9.40 21.49 -3.26
N HIS A 291 10.45 21.26 -2.46
CA HIS A 291 11.05 22.33 -1.70
C HIS A 291 11.68 23.30 -2.71
N ILE A 292 10.85 24.18 -3.24
CA ILE A 292 11.27 25.24 -4.13
C ILE A 292 12.19 26.13 -3.28
N GLN A 293 13.51 26.01 -3.50
CA GLN A 293 14.48 26.85 -2.82
C GLN A 293 14.20 28.29 -3.23
N GLY A 294 14.23 29.21 -2.26
CA GLY A 294 13.99 30.63 -2.53
C GLY A 294 14.87 31.18 -3.65
N GLU A 295 16.07 30.65 -3.80
CA GLU A 295 17.00 30.95 -4.90
C GLU A 295 16.48 30.59 -6.29
N TYR A 296 15.76 29.47 -6.42
CA TYR A 296 15.11 29.10 -7.69
C TYR A 296 13.98 30.06 -8.03
N LEU A 297 13.16 30.43 -7.03
CA LEU A 297 12.11 31.43 -7.22
C LEU A 297 12.71 32.80 -7.59
N ALA A 298 13.79 33.21 -6.94
CA ALA A 298 14.49 34.45 -7.26
C ALA A 298 15.03 34.47 -8.69
N LYS A 299 15.60 33.35 -9.17
CA LYS A 299 16.02 33.22 -10.58
C LYS A 299 14.83 33.33 -11.57
N LYS A 300 13.69 32.72 -11.21
CA LYS A 300 12.48 32.74 -12.07
C LYS A 300 11.79 34.10 -12.10
N LEU A 301 11.94 34.90 -11.05
CA LEU A 301 11.42 36.28 -10.99
C LEU A 301 12.32 37.30 -11.74
N LYS A 302 13.57 36.92 -12.07
CA LYS A 302 14.51 37.77 -12.82
C LYS A 302 14.40 37.63 -14.35
N ASN A 303 13.66 36.62 -14.82
CA ASN A 303 13.31 36.37 -16.23
C ASN A 303 11.86 36.76 -16.50
#